data_5a499ed1673da7c2ac939f94513c6b3b
#
_entry.id   5a499ed1673da7c2ac939f94513c6b3b
#
_cell.length_a   1.000
_cell.length_b   1.000
_cell.length_c   1.000
_cell.angle_alpha   90.00
_cell.angle_beta   90.00
_cell.angle_gamma   90.00
#
_symmetry.space_group_name_H-M   'P 1'
#
loop_
_entity.id
_entity.type
_entity.pdbx_description
1 polymer ?
#
loop_
_entity_poly.entity_id
_entity_poly.type
_entity_poly.pdbx_seq_one_letter_code
_entity_poly.pdbx_strand_id
1 'polypeptide(L)'
;MTDKVIENNQVIIMGKIVSDFEFSHEIFGEGFYMVDVEVARLSDSYDIIPLMVSERLLDVEEDYKGAYVCVSGQFRSYNRHEERKNRLILSVFAREIEFVEELEESSKTTQIYLDGYICKEPVYRKTPLGREIADVLLAVNRPYGKSDYIPCICWGRNARFAGGFNVGERCEIWGRIQSREYMKKIGEDQLEKRIAYEVSVSKLELVEE
;
A
#
# COMPACT_ATOMS: atom_id res chain seq x y z
N MET A 1 -11.34 9.66 28.11
CA MET A 1 -10.14 8.95 27.65
C MET A 1 -9.99 9.27 26.18
N THR A 2 -9.04 10.11 25.81
CA THR A 2 -8.73 10.38 24.41
C THR A 2 -8.12 9.11 23.84
N ASP A 3 -8.82 8.45 22.89
CA ASP A 3 -8.26 7.37 22.11
C ASP A 3 -6.96 7.86 21.48
N LYS A 4 -5.85 7.31 21.94
CA LYS A 4 -4.55 7.56 21.35
C LYS A 4 -4.62 6.99 19.94
N VAL A 5 -4.78 7.86 18.93
CA VAL A 5 -4.67 7.46 17.53
C VAL A 5 -3.29 6.82 17.36
N ILE A 6 -3.25 5.53 17.11
CA ILE A 6 -1.99 4.83 16.87
C ILE A 6 -1.53 5.26 15.49
N GLU A 7 -0.56 6.16 15.43
CA GLU A 7 0.01 6.71 14.19
C GLU A 7 1.07 5.78 13.57
N ASN A 8 0.77 4.49 13.50
CA ASN A 8 1.69 3.46 13.02
C ASN A 8 1.55 3.15 11.53
N ASN A 9 0.68 3.87 10.83
CA ASN A 9 0.40 3.67 9.41
C ASN A 9 -0.05 5.01 8.81
N GLN A 10 0.85 5.67 8.10
CA GLN A 10 0.61 6.99 7.52
C GLN A 10 1.00 6.98 6.06
N VAL A 11 0.06 7.37 5.19
CA VAL A 11 0.25 7.47 3.75
C VAL A 11 -0.11 8.85 3.27
N ILE A 12 0.71 9.40 2.39
CA ILE A 12 0.37 10.57 1.56
C ILE A 12 0.59 10.17 0.11
N ILE A 13 -0.43 10.39 -0.72
CA ILE A 13 -0.38 10.16 -2.16
C ILE A 13 -0.82 11.42 -2.88
N MET A 14 -0.07 11.79 -3.91
CA MET A 14 -0.42 12.84 -4.85
C MET A 14 -0.53 12.25 -6.25
N GLY A 15 -1.65 12.46 -6.92
CA GLY A 15 -1.89 11.88 -8.23
C GLY A 15 -3.16 12.38 -8.89
N LYS A 16 -3.52 11.70 -9.96
CA LYS A 16 -4.68 12.03 -10.79
C LYS A 16 -5.71 10.90 -10.72
N ILE A 17 -6.97 11.22 -10.44
CA ILE A 17 -8.06 10.24 -10.48
C ILE A 17 -8.24 9.76 -11.93
N VAL A 18 -8.25 8.42 -12.14
CA VAL A 18 -8.30 7.81 -13.49
C VAL A 18 -9.44 6.82 -13.68
N SER A 19 -10.24 6.56 -12.64
CA SER A 19 -11.42 5.70 -12.72
C SER A 19 -12.67 6.36 -12.16
N ASP A 20 -13.82 5.74 -12.40
CA ASP A 20 -15.05 6.02 -11.67
C ASP A 20 -14.98 5.42 -10.26
N PHE A 21 -15.87 5.86 -9.38
CA PHE A 21 -16.05 5.27 -8.06
C PHE A 21 -16.89 4.00 -8.18
N GLU A 22 -16.34 2.87 -7.71
CA GLU A 22 -17.03 1.59 -7.68
C GLU A 22 -17.43 1.24 -6.24
N PHE A 23 -18.71 0.97 -6.01
CA PHE A 23 -19.18 0.55 -4.69
C PHE A 23 -18.47 -0.72 -4.23
N SER A 24 -17.92 -0.68 -3.02
CA SER A 24 -17.24 -1.81 -2.40
C SER A 24 -18.10 -2.50 -1.35
N HIS A 25 -18.51 -1.78 -0.33
CA HIS A 25 -19.28 -2.29 0.81
C HIS A 25 -19.87 -1.15 1.63
N GLU A 26 -20.73 -1.52 2.57
CA GLU A 26 -21.34 -0.60 3.53
C GLU A 26 -21.03 -1.06 4.96
N ILE A 27 -20.75 -0.12 5.85
CA ILE A 27 -20.60 -0.35 7.28
C ILE A 27 -21.47 0.65 8.03
N PHE A 28 -22.46 0.16 8.78
CA PHE A 28 -23.38 0.99 9.58
C PHE A 28 -24.06 2.13 8.78
N GLY A 29 -24.45 1.85 7.55
CA GLY A 29 -25.11 2.82 6.68
C GLY A 29 -24.18 3.82 6.00
N GLU A 30 -22.87 3.64 6.09
CA GLU A 30 -21.84 4.41 5.38
C GLU A 30 -21.27 3.59 4.23
N GLY A 31 -21.41 4.11 3.01
CA GLY A 31 -20.90 3.48 1.79
C GLY A 31 -19.42 3.75 1.60
N PHE A 32 -18.71 2.71 1.17
CA PHE A 32 -17.28 2.76 0.81
C PHE A 32 -17.10 2.37 -0.65
N TYR A 33 -16.27 3.14 -1.34
CA TYR A 33 -16.06 3.04 -2.77
C TYR A 33 -14.58 2.90 -3.10
N MET A 34 -14.28 2.16 -4.16
CA MET A 34 -12.93 2.07 -4.72
C MET A 34 -12.79 3.05 -5.88
N VAL A 35 -11.64 3.71 -5.94
CA VAL A 35 -11.23 4.57 -7.05
C VAL A 35 -9.74 4.44 -7.29
N ASP A 36 -9.31 4.51 -8.53
CA ASP A 36 -7.90 4.42 -8.90
C ASP A 36 -7.28 5.80 -9.09
N VAL A 37 -6.07 5.97 -8.53
CA VAL A 37 -5.26 7.17 -8.69
C VAL A 37 -3.95 6.82 -9.38
N GLU A 38 -3.67 7.52 -10.48
CA GLU A 38 -2.39 7.46 -11.20
C GLU A 38 -1.36 8.33 -10.50
N VAL A 39 -0.27 7.72 -10.07
CA VAL A 39 0.80 8.35 -9.29
C VAL A 39 2.11 8.26 -10.05
N ALA A 40 2.75 9.39 -10.33
CA ALA A 40 4.01 9.43 -11.04
C ALA A 40 5.15 8.86 -10.19
N ARG A 41 6.05 8.10 -10.83
CA ARG A 41 7.35 7.71 -10.28
C ARG A 41 8.41 8.77 -10.64
N LEU A 42 9.54 8.71 -9.99
CA LEU A 42 10.72 9.51 -10.37
C LEU A 42 11.28 9.13 -11.75
N SER A 43 10.99 7.92 -12.24
CA SER A 43 11.20 7.48 -13.62
C SER A 43 9.93 7.78 -14.42
N ASP A 44 10.01 7.96 -15.74
CA ASP A 44 8.87 8.25 -16.63
C ASP A 44 7.81 7.12 -16.67
N SER A 45 7.44 6.61 -15.50
CA SER A 45 6.45 5.57 -15.29
C SER A 45 5.47 5.95 -14.20
N TYR A 46 4.33 5.27 -14.14
CA TYR A 46 3.25 5.54 -13.21
C TYR A 46 2.85 4.27 -12.46
N ASP A 47 2.35 4.47 -11.25
CA ASP A 47 1.63 3.45 -10.50
C ASP A 47 0.14 3.78 -10.49
N ILE A 48 -0.71 2.78 -10.65
CA ILE A 48 -2.13 2.92 -10.39
C ILE A 48 -2.40 2.37 -9.00
N ILE A 49 -2.78 3.26 -8.08
CA ILE A 49 -2.97 2.92 -6.67
C ILE A 49 -4.45 2.98 -6.32
N PRO A 50 -5.04 1.87 -5.83
CA PRO A 50 -6.44 1.85 -5.43
C PRO A 50 -6.64 2.57 -4.09
N LEU A 51 -7.62 3.45 -4.05
CA LEU A 51 -8.10 4.10 -2.83
C LEU A 51 -9.44 3.50 -2.41
N MET A 52 -9.62 3.35 -1.11
CA MET A 52 -10.92 3.12 -0.47
C MET A 52 -11.41 4.44 0.12
N VAL A 53 -12.54 4.91 -0.35
CA VAL A 53 -13.08 6.23 -0.03
C VAL A 53 -14.47 6.11 0.57
N SER A 54 -14.71 6.76 1.71
CA SER A 54 -16.05 6.91 2.28
C SER A 54 -16.85 7.97 1.51
N GLU A 55 -18.14 7.69 1.27
CA GLU A 55 -19.08 8.65 0.70
C GLU A 55 -19.22 9.96 1.50
N ARG A 56 -18.74 9.98 2.75
CA ARG A 56 -18.72 11.19 3.58
C ARG A 56 -17.63 12.18 3.20
N LEU A 57 -16.59 11.74 2.45
CA LEU A 57 -15.47 12.59 2.06
C LEU A 57 -15.79 13.43 0.83
N LEU A 58 -16.62 12.91 -0.08
CA LEU A 58 -17.01 13.58 -1.33
C LEU A 58 -18.26 12.93 -1.92
N ASP A 59 -18.86 13.59 -2.90
CA ASP A 59 -20.00 13.03 -3.66
C ASP A 59 -19.50 12.02 -4.68
N VAL A 60 -19.69 10.73 -4.41
CA VAL A 60 -19.20 9.63 -5.26
C VAL A 60 -19.94 9.48 -6.59
N GLU A 61 -21.05 10.20 -6.80
CA GLU A 61 -21.82 10.19 -8.06
C GLU A 61 -21.27 11.22 -9.06
N GLU A 62 -20.43 12.15 -8.61
CA GLU A 62 -19.78 13.11 -9.48
C GLU A 62 -18.58 12.51 -10.23
N ASP A 63 -18.31 13.00 -11.45
CA ASP A 63 -17.16 12.59 -12.24
C ASP A 63 -15.93 13.43 -11.89
N TYR A 64 -14.97 12.78 -11.23
CA TYR A 64 -13.69 13.39 -10.86
C TYR A 64 -12.52 12.91 -11.72
N LYS A 65 -12.77 12.17 -12.82
CA LYS A 65 -11.67 11.74 -13.69
C LYS A 65 -10.87 12.91 -14.22
N GLY A 66 -9.56 12.79 -14.11
CA GLY A 66 -8.63 13.84 -14.50
C GLY A 66 -8.33 14.87 -13.41
N ALA A 67 -9.06 14.87 -12.31
CA ALA A 67 -8.78 15.75 -11.18
C ALA A 67 -7.51 15.32 -10.45
N TYR A 68 -6.69 16.30 -10.04
CA TYR A 68 -5.54 16.08 -9.20
C TYR A 68 -5.92 16.12 -7.73
N VAL A 69 -5.39 15.19 -6.97
CA VAL A 69 -5.68 15.03 -5.54
C VAL A 69 -4.42 14.81 -4.72
N CYS A 70 -4.45 15.33 -3.50
CA CYS A 70 -3.57 14.95 -2.41
C CYS A 70 -4.40 14.16 -1.40
N VAL A 71 -4.02 12.92 -1.12
CA VAL A 71 -4.76 12.01 -0.25
C VAL A 71 -3.89 11.62 0.93
N SER A 72 -4.40 11.79 2.13
CA SER A 72 -3.81 11.24 3.35
C SER A 72 -4.65 10.08 3.88
N GLY A 73 -4.00 9.07 4.46
CA GLY A 73 -4.69 7.91 4.97
C GLY A 73 -3.78 6.82 5.50
N GLN A 74 -4.23 5.59 5.36
CA GLN A 74 -3.53 4.39 5.82
C GLN A 74 -3.50 3.34 4.71
N PHE A 75 -2.39 2.59 4.61
CA PHE A 75 -2.30 1.46 3.69
C PHE A 75 -2.85 0.22 4.37
N ARG A 76 -3.98 -0.26 3.94
CA ARG A 76 -4.72 -1.35 4.57
C ARG A 76 -4.79 -2.59 3.71
N SER A 77 -4.84 -3.74 4.38
CA SER A 77 -5.02 -5.04 3.76
C SER A 77 -6.32 -5.69 4.24
N TYR A 78 -6.97 -6.44 3.36
CA TYR A 78 -8.06 -7.33 3.72
C TYR A 78 -8.01 -8.59 2.87
N ASN A 79 -8.49 -9.69 3.44
CA ASN A 79 -8.60 -10.95 2.71
C ASN A 79 -9.97 -11.05 2.04
N ARG A 80 -9.99 -11.08 0.72
CA ARG A 80 -11.18 -11.40 -0.05
C ARG A 80 -11.30 -12.90 -0.21
N HIS A 81 -12.41 -13.45 0.27
CA HIS A 81 -12.74 -14.85 0.06
C HIS A 81 -13.25 -15.04 -1.36
N GLU A 82 -12.47 -15.66 -2.22
CA GLU A 82 -12.88 -16.16 -3.52
C GLU A 82 -13.10 -17.68 -3.41
N GLU A 83 -14.00 -18.25 -4.20
CA GLU A 83 -14.53 -19.63 -4.07
C GLU A 83 -13.51 -20.75 -3.75
N ARG A 84 -12.22 -20.53 -3.96
CA ARG A 84 -11.16 -21.51 -3.68
C ARG A 84 -9.88 -20.95 -3.03
N LYS A 85 -9.74 -19.63 -2.84
CA LYS A 85 -8.50 -19.03 -2.31
C LYS A 85 -8.79 -17.70 -1.63
N ASN A 86 -8.09 -17.45 -0.53
CA ASN A 86 -8.02 -16.11 0.05
C ASN A 86 -7.05 -15.25 -0.79
N ARG A 87 -7.50 -14.08 -1.21
CA ARG A 87 -6.66 -13.09 -1.89
C ARG A 87 -6.46 -11.89 -0.97
N LEU A 88 -5.21 -11.54 -0.73
CA LEU A 88 -4.85 -10.32 -0.04
C LEU A 88 -5.08 -9.14 -0.99
N ILE A 89 -5.96 -8.23 -0.61
CA ILE A 89 -6.25 -6.97 -1.30
C ILE A 89 -5.64 -5.84 -0.48
N LEU A 90 -4.91 -4.97 -1.15
CA LEU A 90 -4.28 -3.79 -0.57
C LEU A 90 -4.88 -2.54 -1.20
N SER A 91 -5.18 -1.55 -0.38
CA SER A 91 -5.65 -0.23 -0.82
C SER A 91 -5.26 0.84 0.18
N VAL A 92 -5.23 2.08 -0.27
CA VAL A 92 -5.10 3.23 0.62
C VAL A 92 -6.49 3.59 1.12
N PHE A 93 -6.71 3.46 2.41
CA PHE A 93 -7.91 3.92 3.08
C PHE A 93 -7.80 5.43 3.31
N ALA A 94 -8.51 6.21 2.48
CA ALA A 94 -8.46 7.66 2.53
C ALA A 94 -9.11 8.20 3.81
N ARG A 95 -8.42 9.09 4.50
CA ARG A 95 -8.96 9.88 5.62
C ARG A 95 -9.30 11.29 5.20
N GLU A 96 -8.47 11.87 4.34
CA GLU A 96 -8.65 13.21 3.79
C GLU A 96 -8.31 13.19 2.31
N ILE A 97 -9.07 13.94 1.53
CA ILE A 97 -8.85 14.15 0.10
C ILE A 97 -8.93 15.64 -0.16
N GLU A 98 -7.85 16.20 -0.69
CA GLU A 98 -7.77 17.58 -1.13
C GLU A 98 -7.62 17.62 -2.65
N PHE A 99 -8.46 18.41 -3.32
CA PHE A 99 -8.31 18.68 -4.74
C PHE A 99 -7.30 19.80 -4.94
N VAL A 100 -6.35 19.58 -5.85
CA VAL A 100 -5.28 20.52 -6.16
C VAL A 100 -5.34 20.89 -7.65
N GLU A 101 -4.91 22.11 -8.02
CA GLU A 101 -4.96 22.57 -9.41
C GLU A 101 -3.90 21.87 -10.27
N GLU A 102 -2.73 21.63 -9.70
CA GLU A 102 -1.61 20.95 -10.34
C GLU A 102 -0.76 20.20 -9.31
N LEU A 103 0.02 19.24 -9.78
CA LEU A 103 1.01 18.54 -8.96
C LEU A 103 2.37 19.22 -9.10
N GLU A 104 3.02 19.55 -7.98
CA GLU A 104 4.39 20.06 -8.01
C GLU A 104 5.35 18.98 -8.55
N GLU A 105 6.11 19.27 -9.60
CA GLU A 105 7.04 18.32 -10.24
C GLU A 105 8.13 17.79 -9.30
N SER A 106 8.48 18.55 -8.27
CA SER A 106 9.52 18.18 -7.30
C SER A 106 9.01 17.39 -6.08
N SER A 107 7.70 17.21 -5.95
CA SER A 107 7.12 16.58 -4.78
C SER A 107 7.27 15.05 -4.82
N LYS A 108 7.53 14.50 -3.65
CA LYS A 108 7.40 13.04 -3.46
C LYS A 108 5.93 12.67 -3.57
N THR A 109 5.56 12.08 -4.70
CA THR A 109 4.16 11.75 -5.03
C THR A 109 3.56 10.63 -4.17
N THR A 110 4.40 9.83 -3.53
CA THR A 110 3.99 8.80 -2.57
C THR A 110 4.95 8.76 -1.41
N GLN A 111 4.42 8.81 -0.19
CA GLN A 111 5.17 8.62 1.03
C GLN A 111 4.38 7.72 1.96
N ILE A 112 5.05 6.74 2.57
CA ILE A 112 4.46 5.87 3.57
C ILE A 112 5.40 5.69 4.75
N TYR A 113 4.83 5.74 5.96
CA TYR A 113 5.44 5.33 7.20
C TYR A 113 4.62 4.19 7.82
N LEU A 114 5.31 3.14 8.22
CA LEU A 114 4.73 1.99 8.90
C LEU A 114 5.57 1.65 10.14
N ASP A 115 4.88 1.37 11.23
CA ASP A 115 5.44 0.79 12.44
C ASP A 115 4.69 -0.51 12.74
N GLY A 116 5.40 -1.63 12.70
CA GLY A 116 4.79 -2.94 12.82
C GLY A 116 5.78 -4.02 13.20
N TYR A 117 5.36 -5.26 13.04
CA TYR A 117 6.12 -6.43 13.46
C TYR A 117 6.41 -7.34 12.26
N ILE A 118 7.62 -7.89 12.22
CA ILE A 118 7.97 -8.92 11.26
C ILE A 118 7.12 -10.16 11.53
N CYS A 119 6.23 -10.51 10.61
CA CYS A 119 5.31 -11.62 10.82
C CYS A 119 5.64 -12.90 10.05
N LYS A 120 6.64 -12.83 9.19
CA LYS A 120 7.17 -13.96 8.43
C LYS A 120 8.67 -13.75 8.26
N GLU A 121 9.43 -14.85 8.27
CA GLU A 121 10.88 -14.80 7.99
C GLU A 121 11.16 -14.10 6.65
N PRO A 122 12.00 -13.05 6.65
CA PRO A 122 12.33 -12.33 5.44
C PRO A 122 13.02 -13.22 4.41
N VAL A 123 12.70 -13.02 3.13
CA VAL A 123 13.31 -13.78 2.04
C VAL A 123 14.33 -12.92 1.32
N TYR A 124 15.61 -13.15 1.64
CA TYR A 124 16.73 -12.50 0.94
C TYR A 124 17.13 -13.28 -0.31
N ARG A 125 17.37 -12.57 -1.39
CA ARG A 125 17.85 -13.15 -2.67
C ARG A 125 18.68 -12.16 -3.47
N LYS A 126 19.52 -12.69 -4.36
CA LYS A 126 20.19 -11.92 -5.40
C LYS A 126 19.51 -12.16 -6.75
N THR A 127 19.25 -11.10 -7.49
CA THR A 127 18.79 -11.23 -8.89
C THR A 127 19.95 -11.69 -9.78
N PRO A 128 19.66 -12.22 -11.00
CA PRO A 128 20.68 -12.56 -11.97
C PRO A 128 21.62 -11.39 -12.32
N LEU A 129 21.16 -10.15 -12.19
CA LEU A 129 21.95 -8.93 -12.40
C LEU A 129 22.72 -8.47 -11.14
N GLY A 130 22.76 -9.30 -10.10
CA GLY A 130 23.51 -9.03 -8.87
C GLY A 130 22.84 -8.05 -7.90
N ARG A 131 21.57 -7.64 -8.13
CA ARG A 131 20.84 -6.80 -7.18
C ARG A 131 20.39 -7.61 -5.98
N GLU A 132 20.63 -7.09 -4.79
CA GLU A 132 20.19 -7.69 -3.54
C GLU A 132 18.76 -7.22 -3.22
N ILE A 133 17.88 -8.16 -2.91
CA ILE A 133 16.47 -7.92 -2.58
C ILE A 133 16.12 -8.71 -1.33
N ALA A 134 15.29 -8.13 -0.46
CA ALA A 134 14.63 -8.87 0.62
C ALA A 134 13.13 -8.56 0.61
N ASP A 135 12.32 -9.61 0.59
CA ASP A 135 10.89 -9.53 0.76
C ASP A 135 10.55 -9.65 2.25
N VAL A 136 9.86 -8.65 2.78
CA VAL A 136 9.45 -8.55 4.19
C VAL A 136 7.94 -8.45 4.26
N LEU A 137 7.31 -9.21 5.14
CA LEU A 137 5.90 -9.05 5.44
C LEU A 137 5.75 -8.43 6.84
N LEU A 138 5.21 -7.21 6.87
CA LEU A 138 5.01 -6.43 8.09
C LEU A 138 3.55 -6.53 8.56
N ALA A 139 3.33 -6.88 9.82
CA ALA A 139 2.04 -6.81 10.47
C ALA A 139 1.91 -5.48 11.20
N VAL A 140 1.00 -4.64 10.74
CA VAL A 140 0.71 -3.32 11.33
C VAL A 140 -0.59 -3.41 12.10
N ASN A 141 -0.53 -3.22 13.42
CA ASN A 141 -1.69 -3.38 14.29
C ASN A 141 -2.70 -2.25 14.11
N ARG A 142 -3.96 -2.60 14.04
CA ARG A 142 -5.09 -1.68 14.15
C ARG A 142 -5.71 -1.74 15.54
N PRO A 143 -6.51 -0.73 15.91
CA PRO A 143 -7.40 -0.84 17.07
C PRO A 143 -8.30 -2.10 16.97
N TYR A 144 -8.72 -2.60 18.12
CA TYR A 144 -9.62 -3.77 18.23
C TYR A 144 -9.04 -5.10 17.73
N GLY A 145 -7.71 -5.28 17.83
CA GLY A 145 -7.07 -6.58 17.61
C GLY A 145 -7.00 -7.03 16.15
N LYS A 146 -7.19 -6.13 15.20
CA LYS A 146 -6.96 -6.39 13.77
C LYS A 146 -5.53 -5.98 13.37
N SER A 147 -5.03 -6.55 12.28
CA SER A 147 -3.74 -6.18 11.70
C SER A 147 -3.84 -6.09 10.20
N ASP A 148 -3.08 -5.15 9.63
CA ASP A 148 -2.80 -5.09 8.21
C ASP A 148 -1.50 -5.85 7.92
N TYR A 149 -1.50 -6.67 6.88
CA TYR A 149 -0.33 -7.40 6.42
C TYR A 149 0.19 -6.73 5.15
N ILE A 150 1.32 -6.03 5.29
CA ILE A 150 1.87 -5.17 4.24
C ILE A 150 3.13 -5.79 3.67
N PRO A 151 3.14 -6.19 2.38
CA PRO A 151 4.36 -6.62 1.70
C PRO A 151 5.30 -5.42 1.51
N CYS A 152 6.56 -5.60 1.88
CA CYS A 152 7.62 -4.62 1.73
C CYS A 152 8.77 -5.23 0.95
N ILE A 153 9.38 -4.45 0.06
CA ILE A 153 10.57 -4.85 -0.68
C ILE A 153 11.74 -3.95 -0.32
N CYS A 154 12.83 -4.57 0.11
CA CYS A 154 14.07 -3.91 0.46
C CYS A 154 15.13 -4.15 -0.62
N TRP A 155 16.00 -3.17 -0.86
CA TRP A 155 17.02 -3.20 -1.89
C TRP A 155 18.42 -2.96 -1.31
N GLY A 156 19.42 -3.63 -1.88
CA GLY A 156 20.83 -3.40 -1.57
C GLY A 156 21.16 -3.58 -0.08
N ARG A 157 21.69 -2.53 0.54
CA ARG A 157 22.07 -2.56 1.96
C ARG A 157 20.87 -2.82 2.88
N ASN A 158 19.71 -2.23 2.57
CA ASN A 158 18.49 -2.49 3.33
C ASN A 158 18.05 -3.95 3.21
N ALA A 159 18.23 -4.58 2.04
CA ALA A 159 17.94 -6.00 1.86
C ALA A 159 18.82 -6.91 2.71
N ARG A 160 20.14 -6.62 2.76
CA ARG A 160 21.06 -7.36 3.62
C ARG A 160 20.72 -7.23 5.09
N PHE A 161 20.36 -6.03 5.52
CA PHE A 161 19.96 -5.77 6.91
C PHE A 161 18.64 -6.49 7.24
N ALA A 162 17.61 -6.31 6.42
CA ALA A 162 16.31 -6.95 6.60
C ALA A 162 16.35 -8.47 6.55
N GLY A 163 17.28 -9.04 5.76
CA GLY A 163 17.48 -10.48 5.69
C GLY A 163 17.94 -11.14 6.99
N GLY A 164 18.40 -10.35 7.96
CA GLY A 164 18.76 -10.81 9.29
C GLY A 164 17.67 -10.66 10.36
N PHE A 165 16.51 -10.16 9.99
CA PHE A 165 15.42 -9.94 10.96
C PHE A 165 14.71 -11.24 11.33
N ASN A 166 14.25 -11.32 12.57
CA ASN A 166 13.50 -12.43 13.09
C ASN A 166 11.99 -12.11 13.15
N VAL A 167 11.18 -13.15 13.10
CA VAL A 167 9.74 -13.03 13.32
C VAL A 167 9.48 -12.51 14.73
N GLY A 168 8.61 -11.52 14.86
CA GLY A 168 8.25 -10.87 16.13
C GLY A 168 9.03 -9.60 16.43
N GLU A 169 10.12 -9.31 15.72
CA GLU A 169 10.84 -8.04 15.88
C GLU A 169 10.01 -6.86 15.37
N ARG A 170 10.04 -5.75 16.12
CA ARG A 170 9.38 -4.50 15.75
C ARG A 170 10.26 -3.70 14.81
N CYS A 171 9.66 -3.23 13.73
CA CYS A 171 10.36 -2.51 12.67
C CYS A 171 9.57 -1.29 12.22
N GLU A 172 10.26 -0.15 12.10
CA GLU A 172 9.76 1.04 11.45
C GLU A 172 10.27 1.10 10.00
N ILE A 173 9.37 1.42 9.08
CA ILE A 173 9.64 1.46 7.64
C ILE A 173 9.17 2.78 7.05
N TRP A 174 10.03 3.39 6.25
CA TRP A 174 9.74 4.55 5.39
C TRP A 174 9.96 4.15 3.93
N GLY A 175 9.08 4.58 3.07
CA GLY A 175 9.17 4.26 1.67
C GLY A 175 8.06 4.87 0.83
N ARG A 176 7.72 4.18 -0.24
CA ARG A 176 6.64 4.51 -1.15
C ARG A 176 5.84 3.28 -1.53
N ILE A 177 4.57 3.47 -1.81
CA ILE A 177 3.73 2.40 -2.39
C ILE A 177 4.05 2.31 -3.88
N GLN A 178 4.21 1.09 -4.37
CA GLN A 178 4.39 0.81 -5.80
C GLN A 178 3.53 -0.37 -6.23
N SER A 179 3.20 -0.39 -7.51
CA SER A 179 2.57 -1.53 -8.17
C SER A 179 3.61 -2.30 -8.99
N ARG A 180 3.41 -3.61 -9.09
CA ARG A 180 4.22 -4.50 -9.93
C ARG A 180 3.34 -5.50 -10.65
N GLU A 181 3.44 -5.54 -11.96
CA GLU A 181 2.79 -6.56 -12.76
C GLU A 181 3.57 -7.88 -12.67
N TYR A 182 2.84 -8.98 -12.55
CA TYR A 182 3.41 -10.33 -12.61
C TYR A 182 2.45 -11.30 -13.28
N MET A 183 3.03 -12.36 -13.88
CA MET A 183 2.27 -13.43 -14.48
C MET A 183 2.08 -14.56 -13.48
N LYS A 184 0.83 -14.91 -13.19
CA LYS A 184 0.48 -16.04 -12.34
C LYS A 184 0.02 -17.21 -13.18
N LYS A 185 0.63 -18.38 -12.96
CA LYS A 185 0.18 -19.62 -13.56
C LYS A 185 -1.11 -20.08 -12.87
N ILE A 186 -2.21 -20.17 -13.61
CA ILE A 186 -3.54 -20.59 -13.13
C ILE A 186 -3.97 -21.96 -13.64
N GLY A 187 -3.23 -22.56 -14.56
CA GLY A 187 -3.43 -23.87 -15.16
C GLY A 187 -2.16 -24.39 -15.80
N GLU A 188 -2.21 -25.54 -16.48
CA GLU A 188 -1.01 -26.12 -17.09
C GLU A 188 -0.39 -25.20 -18.15
N ASP A 189 -1.22 -24.49 -18.93
CA ASP A 189 -0.77 -23.59 -20.00
C ASP A 189 -1.42 -22.19 -19.94
N GLN A 190 -2.06 -21.82 -18.80
CA GLN A 190 -2.71 -20.52 -18.64
C GLN A 190 -1.95 -19.62 -17.68
N LEU A 191 -1.59 -18.44 -18.20
CA LEU A 191 -0.97 -17.36 -17.43
C LEU A 191 -1.98 -16.22 -17.30
N GLU A 192 -2.15 -15.72 -16.07
CA GLU A 192 -2.96 -14.55 -15.77
C GLU A 192 -2.06 -13.39 -15.33
N LYS A 193 -2.23 -12.25 -15.98
CA LYS A 193 -1.56 -11.01 -15.55
C LYS A 193 -2.21 -10.48 -14.29
N ARG A 194 -1.41 -10.25 -13.27
CA ARG A 194 -1.83 -9.70 -11.98
C ARG A 194 -0.99 -8.53 -11.57
N ILE A 195 -1.56 -7.69 -10.72
CA ILE A 195 -0.87 -6.55 -10.10
C ILE A 195 -0.70 -6.84 -8.62
N ALA A 196 0.53 -6.72 -8.14
CA ALA A 196 0.86 -6.71 -6.72
C ALA A 196 1.17 -5.29 -6.28
N TYR A 197 0.69 -4.92 -5.10
CA TYR A 197 1.03 -3.68 -4.42
C TYR A 197 1.98 -3.99 -3.27
N GLU A 198 3.00 -3.18 -3.12
CA GLU A 198 4.03 -3.36 -2.11
C GLU A 198 4.62 -2.01 -1.70
N VAL A 199 5.29 -1.97 -0.56
CA VAL A 199 6.07 -0.82 -0.13
C VAL A 199 7.52 -1.00 -0.56
N SER A 200 8.01 -0.11 -1.43
CA SER A 200 9.44 -0.01 -1.74
C SER A 200 10.12 0.76 -0.63
N VAL A 201 10.95 0.07 0.16
CA VAL A 201 11.57 0.59 1.37
C VAL A 201 12.75 1.48 1.03
N SER A 202 12.72 2.74 1.49
CA SER A 202 13.85 3.67 1.43
C SER A 202 14.70 3.65 2.70
N LYS A 203 14.07 3.45 3.86
CA LYS A 203 14.71 3.36 5.18
C LYS A 203 13.94 2.36 6.04
N LEU A 204 14.67 1.60 6.87
CA LEU A 204 14.07 0.76 7.90
C LEU A 204 14.96 0.75 9.15
N GLU A 205 14.32 0.62 10.31
CA GLU A 205 14.97 0.59 11.61
C GLU A 205 14.30 -0.48 12.49
N LEU A 206 15.11 -1.28 13.19
CA LEU A 206 14.59 -2.10 14.29
C LEU A 206 14.37 -1.22 15.51
N VAL A 207 13.24 -1.42 16.18
CA VAL A 207 12.94 -0.75 17.44
C VAL A 207 13.41 -1.66 18.57
N GLU A 208 14.40 -1.18 19.33
CA GLU A 208 14.83 -1.86 20.56
C GLU A 208 13.74 -1.68 21.62
N GLU A 209 13.34 -2.78 22.26
CA GLU A 209 12.39 -2.78 23.39
C GLU A 209 13.07 -2.32 24.69
#